data_4d008cc4cea3e1935894da734e2f4dad
#
_entry.id   4d008cc4cea3e1935894da734e2f4dad
#
_cell.length_a   1.000
_cell.length_b   1.000
_cell.length_c   1.000
_cell.angle_alpha   90.00
_cell.angle_beta   90.00
_cell.angle_gamma   90.00
#
_symmetry.space_group_name_H-M   'P 1'
#
loop_
_entity.id
_entity.type
_entity.pdbx_description
1 polymer ?
#
loop_
_entity_poly.entity_id
_entity_poly.type
_entity_poly.pdbx_seq_one_letter_code
_entity_poly.pdbx_strand_id
1 'polypeptide(L)'
;RSGDMHSLCAKLVFHEELKDVAIEDIKYKRPDLRKKVKPIEFSQQFGGGAGAVADALGCSKEEAQKFVKAYADGFKGITEFKKKGSAFVRSNGYVLICKHTGHKLYWEDFKKWREIEDLPEYIYKREYTSEERKEHEGAAAKWDRMALNAPTQGTGIAILKLSMTLFFKWLVK
;
A
#
# COMPACT_ATOMS: atom_id res chain seq x y z
N ARG A 1 15.73 3.65 -20.69
CA ARG A 1 14.77 3.85 -19.57
C ARG A 1 15.48 3.42 -18.30
N SER A 2 15.73 4.35 -17.38
CA SER A 2 16.30 4.05 -16.08
C SER A 2 15.32 3.11 -15.32
N GLY A 3 15.76 1.90 -15.00
CA GLY A 3 14.99 0.96 -14.17
C GLY A 3 15.06 1.27 -12.68
N ASP A 4 15.68 2.39 -12.28
CA ASP A 4 15.85 2.78 -10.88
C ASP A 4 14.62 3.55 -10.36
N MET A 5 13.67 2.79 -9.79
CA MET A 5 12.45 3.32 -9.22
C MET A 5 12.73 4.34 -8.10
N HIS A 6 13.75 4.10 -7.26
CA HIS A 6 14.10 5.02 -6.18
C HIS A 6 14.60 6.37 -6.69
N SER A 7 15.40 6.39 -7.79
CA SER A 7 15.83 7.64 -8.42
C SER A 7 14.67 8.38 -9.07
N LEU A 8 13.74 7.66 -9.71
CA LEU A 8 12.52 8.25 -10.26
C LEU A 8 11.64 8.86 -9.17
N CYS A 9 11.42 8.12 -8.08
CA CYS A 9 10.65 8.60 -6.94
C CYS A 9 11.32 9.82 -6.29
N ALA A 10 12.66 9.82 -6.13
CA ALA A 10 13.40 10.96 -5.61
C ALA A 10 13.23 12.21 -6.49
N LYS A 11 13.28 12.06 -7.82
CA LYS A 11 13.06 13.15 -8.77
C LYS A 11 11.67 13.76 -8.65
N LEU A 12 10.65 12.95 -8.36
CA LEU A 12 9.28 13.42 -8.18
C LEU A 12 9.06 14.11 -6.84
N VAL A 13 9.58 13.53 -5.77
CA VAL A 13 9.36 14.02 -4.40
C VAL A 13 10.22 15.25 -4.08
N PHE A 14 11.49 15.24 -4.53
CA PHE A 14 12.46 16.33 -4.30
C PHE A 14 12.72 17.07 -5.60
N HIS A 15 11.63 17.48 -6.27
CA HIS A 15 11.69 18.07 -7.61
C HIS A 15 12.60 19.31 -7.65
N GLU A 16 12.50 20.21 -6.68
CA GLU A 16 13.27 21.46 -6.64
C GLU A 16 14.79 21.19 -6.50
N GLU A 17 15.17 20.28 -5.59
CA GLU A 17 16.56 19.95 -5.34
C GLU A 17 17.21 19.11 -6.46
N LEU A 18 16.38 18.47 -7.27
CA LEU A 18 16.84 17.57 -8.33
C LEU A 18 16.50 18.08 -9.74
N LYS A 19 15.99 19.31 -9.91
CA LYS A 19 15.53 19.83 -11.20
C LYS A 19 16.59 19.68 -12.30
N ASP A 20 17.85 19.93 -11.99
CA ASP A 20 18.98 19.93 -12.93
C ASP A 20 19.78 18.61 -12.91
N VAL A 21 19.29 17.57 -12.21
CA VAL A 21 19.96 16.27 -12.11
C VAL A 21 19.19 15.24 -12.93
N ALA A 22 19.86 14.58 -13.89
CA ALA A 22 19.26 13.48 -14.64
C ALA A 22 18.96 12.29 -13.72
N ILE A 23 17.89 11.54 -14.00
CA ILE A 23 17.42 10.42 -13.15
C ILE A 23 18.55 9.38 -12.97
N GLU A 24 19.30 9.10 -14.03
CA GLU A 24 20.41 8.14 -14.06
C GLU A 24 21.56 8.55 -13.11
N ASP A 25 21.73 9.86 -12.92
CA ASP A 25 22.80 10.45 -12.11
C ASP A 25 22.45 10.57 -10.63
N ILE A 26 21.17 10.52 -10.26
CA ILE A 26 20.72 10.74 -8.87
C ILE A 26 21.42 9.80 -7.89
N LYS A 27 21.59 8.55 -8.26
CA LYS A 27 22.23 7.55 -7.39
C LYS A 27 23.70 7.87 -7.07
N TYR A 28 24.36 8.68 -7.92
CA TYR A 28 25.76 9.07 -7.77
C TYR A 28 25.88 10.48 -7.20
N LYS A 29 25.10 11.44 -7.72
CA LYS A 29 25.20 12.86 -7.33
C LYS A 29 24.42 13.20 -6.06
N ARG A 30 23.30 12.52 -5.81
CA ARG A 30 22.43 12.78 -4.66
C ARG A 30 21.93 11.46 -4.00
N PRO A 31 22.86 10.59 -3.56
CA PRO A 31 22.51 9.35 -2.86
C PRO A 31 21.74 9.60 -1.56
N ASP A 32 21.93 10.75 -0.93
CA ASP A 32 21.21 11.23 0.25
C ASP A 32 19.71 11.31 0.01
N LEU A 33 19.25 11.99 -1.04
CA LEU A 33 17.85 12.14 -1.38
C LEU A 33 17.24 10.80 -1.86
N ARG A 34 18.01 10.02 -2.62
CA ARG A 34 17.61 8.68 -3.02
C ARG A 34 17.40 7.75 -1.83
N LYS A 35 18.20 7.90 -0.75
CA LYS A 35 18.00 7.16 0.49
C LYS A 35 16.76 7.64 1.26
N LYS A 36 16.55 8.96 1.32
CA LYS A 36 15.37 9.56 1.99
C LYS A 36 14.04 9.16 1.38
N VAL A 37 13.98 8.89 0.08
CA VAL A 37 12.73 8.54 -0.59
C VAL A 37 12.26 7.11 -0.32
N LYS A 38 13.16 6.19 0.05
CA LYS A 38 12.80 4.79 0.30
C LYS A 38 11.69 4.59 1.34
N PRO A 39 11.73 5.22 2.52
CA PRO A 39 10.63 5.13 3.49
C PRO A 39 9.30 5.65 2.94
N ILE A 40 9.33 6.69 2.11
CA ILE A 40 8.12 7.23 1.44
C ILE A 40 7.55 6.18 0.50
N GLU A 41 8.39 5.63 -0.36
CA GLU A 41 8.01 4.63 -1.36
C GLU A 41 7.44 3.38 -0.69
N PHE A 42 8.13 2.81 0.30
CA PHE A 42 7.63 1.66 1.05
C PHE A 42 6.34 1.97 1.79
N SER A 43 6.26 3.09 2.49
CA SER A 43 5.01 3.51 3.15
C SER A 43 3.86 3.58 2.16
N GLN A 44 4.08 4.19 1.00
CA GLN A 44 3.04 4.29 -0.02
C GLN A 44 2.68 2.96 -0.67
N GLN A 45 3.63 2.08 -0.92
CA GLN A 45 3.37 0.74 -1.46
C GLN A 45 2.53 -0.11 -0.49
N PHE A 46 2.81 -0.02 0.80
CA PHE A 46 2.11 -0.80 1.84
C PHE A 46 0.90 -0.10 2.47
N GLY A 47 0.43 1.00 1.86
CA GLY A 47 -0.79 1.69 2.30
C GLY A 47 -0.62 2.56 3.54
N GLY A 48 0.63 2.95 3.86
CA GLY A 48 0.90 3.92 4.92
C GLY A 48 0.46 5.33 4.51
N GLY A 49 -0.03 6.09 5.50
CA GLY A 49 -0.40 7.49 5.31
C GLY A 49 0.74 8.47 5.61
N ALA A 50 0.40 9.77 5.57
CA ALA A 50 1.37 10.84 5.85
C ALA A 50 1.99 10.76 7.25
N GLY A 51 1.28 10.23 8.26
CA GLY A 51 1.86 10.00 9.59
C GLY A 51 3.07 9.06 9.55
N ALA A 52 2.94 7.90 8.92
CA ALA A 52 4.05 6.94 8.79
C ALA A 52 5.25 7.51 8.01
N VAL A 53 4.99 8.39 7.03
CA VAL A 53 6.04 9.09 6.29
C VAL A 53 6.72 10.14 7.16
N ALA A 54 5.95 10.91 7.95
CA ALA A 54 6.47 11.90 8.88
C ALA A 54 7.39 11.27 9.93
N ASP A 55 6.96 10.16 10.54
CA ASP A 55 7.73 9.41 11.52
C ASP A 55 9.04 8.86 10.93
N ALA A 56 8.97 8.30 9.70
CA ALA A 56 10.13 7.72 9.04
C ALA A 56 11.17 8.76 8.58
N LEU A 57 10.74 9.98 8.27
CA LEU A 57 11.61 11.07 7.80
C LEU A 57 11.99 12.06 8.89
N GLY A 58 11.33 12.03 10.05
CA GLY A 58 11.50 13.03 11.11
C GLY A 58 11.05 14.43 10.68
N CYS A 59 10.00 14.52 9.84
CA CYS A 59 9.48 15.79 9.32
C CYS A 59 8.05 16.06 9.82
N SER A 60 7.53 17.27 9.54
CA SER A 60 6.16 17.61 9.91
C SER A 60 5.14 16.80 9.09
N LYS A 61 3.93 16.67 9.63
CA LYS A 61 2.84 15.97 8.93
C LYS A 61 2.44 16.69 7.64
N GLU A 62 2.54 18.00 7.63
CA GLU A 62 2.26 18.86 6.47
C GLU A 62 3.28 18.63 5.34
N GLU A 63 4.57 18.50 5.69
CA GLU A 63 5.60 18.14 4.72
C GLU A 63 5.41 16.72 4.19
N ALA A 64 5.13 15.77 5.08
CA ALA A 64 4.84 14.39 4.69
C ALA A 64 3.63 14.30 3.74
N GLN A 65 2.59 15.12 3.95
CA GLN A 65 1.44 15.20 3.03
C GLN A 65 1.85 15.66 1.62
N LYS A 66 2.77 16.62 1.51
CA LYS A 66 3.29 17.08 0.22
C LYS A 66 4.02 15.95 -0.49
N PHE A 67 4.84 15.19 0.22
CA PHE A 67 5.55 14.02 -0.35
C PHE A 67 4.60 12.92 -0.80
N VAL A 68 3.59 12.59 0.01
CA VAL A 68 2.56 11.60 -0.34
C VAL A 68 1.78 12.03 -1.58
N LYS A 69 1.44 13.33 -1.67
CA LYS A 69 0.76 13.88 -2.85
C LYS A 69 1.63 13.81 -4.09
N ALA A 70 2.89 14.25 -4.01
CA ALA A 70 3.83 14.19 -5.13
C ALA A 70 4.02 12.75 -5.63
N TYR A 71 4.11 11.78 -4.72
CA TYR A 71 4.15 10.36 -5.06
C TYR A 71 2.87 9.90 -5.78
N ALA A 72 1.70 10.23 -5.25
CA ALA A 72 0.42 9.83 -5.82
C ALA A 72 0.20 10.42 -7.22
N ASP A 73 0.57 11.69 -7.42
CA ASP A 73 0.49 12.39 -8.71
C ASP A 73 1.45 11.82 -9.74
N GLY A 74 2.65 11.43 -9.32
CA GLY A 74 3.66 10.83 -10.18
C GLY A 74 3.39 9.36 -10.55
N PHE A 75 2.73 8.61 -9.67
CA PHE A 75 2.44 7.18 -9.82
C PHE A 75 0.93 6.88 -9.90
N LYS A 76 0.24 7.52 -10.85
CA LYS A 76 -1.21 7.38 -11.03
C LYS A 76 -1.71 5.94 -11.13
N GLY A 77 -0.94 5.06 -11.80
CA GLY A 77 -1.27 3.63 -11.92
C GLY A 77 -1.31 2.91 -10.57
N ILE A 78 -0.40 3.25 -9.64
CA ILE A 78 -0.39 2.68 -8.28
C ILE A 78 -1.59 3.19 -7.51
N THR A 79 -1.89 4.48 -7.62
CA THR A 79 -3.05 5.10 -6.95
C THR A 79 -4.36 4.48 -7.44
N GLU A 80 -4.47 4.22 -8.73
CA GLU A 80 -5.65 3.58 -9.33
C GLU A 80 -5.78 2.11 -8.90
N PHE A 81 -4.67 1.37 -8.88
CA PHE A 81 -4.64 0.00 -8.36
C PHE A 81 -5.10 -0.07 -6.89
N LYS A 82 -4.64 0.85 -6.05
CA LYS A 82 -5.09 0.98 -4.66
C LYS A 82 -6.60 1.17 -4.56
N LYS A 83 -7.15 2.13 -5.30
CA LYS A 83 -8.60 2.41 -5.32
C LYS A 83 -9.40 1.19 -5.75
N LYS A 84 -8.98 0.51 -6.82
CA LYS A 84 -9.66 -0.71 -7.32
C LYS A 84 -9.60 -1.85 -6.31
N GLY A 85 -8.44 -2.07 -5.67
CA GLY A 85 -8.26 -3.10 -4.65
C GLY A 85 -9.12 -2.85 -3.41
N SER A 86 -9.14 -1.64 -2.90
CA SER A 86 -9.99 -1.23 -1.79
C SER A 86 -11.47 -1.41 -2.12
N ALA A 87 -11.93 -0.91 -3.26
CA ALA A 87 -13.32 -1.07 -3.71
C ALA A 87 -13.71 -2.54 -3.85
N PHE A 88 -12.82 -3.38 -4.37
CA PHE A 88 -13.08 -4.82 -4.50
C PHE A 88 -13.27 -5.49 -3.13
N VAL A 89 -12.39 -5.24 -2.16
CA VAL A 89 -12.48 -5.83 -0.83
C VAL A 89 -13.75 -5.36 -0.12
N ARG A 90 -14.07 -4.09 -0.21
CA ARG A 90 -15.27 -3.50 0.40
C ARG A 90 -16.57 -4.03 -0.22
N SER A 91 -16.57 -4.43 -1.48
CA SER A 91 -17.74 -5.01 -2.14
C SER A 91 -17.87 -6.51 -1.92
N ASN A 92 -16.76 -7.24 -1.75
CA ASN A 92 -16.77 -8.71 -1.78
C ASN A 92 -16.45 -9.36 -0.41
N GLY A 93 -15.88 -8.64 0.54
CA GLY A 93 -15.48 -9.16 1.86
C GLY A 93 -14.29 -10.13 1.83
N TYR A 94 -13.52 -10.12 0.76
CA TYR A 94 -12.28 -10.88 0.68
C TYR A 94 -11.27 -10.21 -0.24
N VAL A 95 -10.00 -10.59 -0.09
CA VAL A 95 -8.94 -10.28 -1.05
C VAL A 95 -8.46 -11.56 -1.71
N LEU A 96 -8.27 -11.52 -3.02
CA LEU A 96 -7.69 -12.63 -3.78
C LEU A 96 -6.16 -12.59 -3.63
N ILE A 97 -5.61 -13.55 -2.87
CA ILE A 97 -4.17 -13.65 -2.61
C ILE A 97 -3.40 -14.04 -3.88
N CYS A 98 -3.88 -15.04 -4.59
CA CYS A 98 -3.26 -15.49 -5.83
C CYS A 98 -4.34 -15.93 -6.83
N LYS A 99 -4.36 -15.31 -8.00
CA LYS A 99 -5.32 -15.59 -9.06
C LYS A 99 -5.20 -17.04 -9.58
N HIS A 100 -3.98 -17.55 -9.67
CA HIS A 100 -3.72 -18.88 -10.23
C HIS A 100 -4.10 -20.03 -9.29
N THR A 101 -4.00 -19.82 -7.99
CA THR A 101 -4.38 -20.83 -6.97
C THR A 101 -5.79 -20.62 -6.43
N GLY A 102 -6.42 -19.51 -6.75
CA GLY A 102 -7.74 -19.16 -6.21
C GLY A 102 -7.77 -18.85 -4.71
N HIS A 103 -6.60 -18.77 -4.05
CA HIS A 103 -6.53 -18.49 -2.62
C HIS A 103 -7.12 -17.12 -2.29
N LYS A 104 -8.02 -17.11 -1.30
CA LYS A 104 -8.70 -15.93 -0.80
C LYS A 104 -8.44 -15.75 0.68
N LEU A 105 -8.37 -14.51 1.12
CA LEU A 105 -8.36 -14.11 2.52
C LEU A 105 -9.67 -13.38 2.80
N TYR A 106 -10.48 -13.92 3.70
CA TYR A 106 -11.80 -13.40 4.00
C TYR A 106 -11.76 -12.39 5.15
N TRP A 107 -12.58 -11.38 5.06
CA TRP A 107 -12.83 -10.42 6.13
C TRP A 107 -13.85 -11.03 7.10
N GLU A 108 -13.42 -11.42 8.28
CA GLU A 108 -14.23 -12.19 9.25
C GLU A 108 -15.54 -11.47 9.62
N ASP A 109 -15.47 -10.20 9.97
CA ASP A 109 -16.63 -9.40 10.36
C ASP A 109 -17.25 -8.59 9.22
N PHE A 110 -17.08 -9.04 7.97
CA PHE A 110 -17.49 -8.25 6.80
C PHE A 110 -18.97 -7.86 6.80
N LYS A 111 -19.87 -8.76 7.20
CA LYS A 111 -21.31 -8.48 7.23
C LYS A 111 -21.63 -7.35 8.21
N LYS A 112 -21.13 -7.46 9.45
CA LYS A 112 -21.27 -6.44 10.48
C LYS A 112 -20.71 -5.09 10.03
N TRP A 113 -19.53 -5.11 9.41
CA TRP A 113 -18.89 -3.91 8.92
C TRP A 113 -19.71 -3.25 7.79
N ARG A 114 -20.28 -4.04 6.86
CA ARG A 114 -21.15 -3.51 5.79
C ARG A 114 -22.41 -2.88 6.34
N GLU A 115 -23.05 -3.51 7.30
CA GLU A 115 -24.24 -2.94 7.96
C GLU A 115 -23.93 -1.57 8.59
N ILE A 116 -22.74 -1.42 9.19
CA ILE A 116 -22.29 -0.16 9.77
C ILE A 116 -21.98 0.88 8.70
N GLU A 117 -21.27 0.51 7.62
CA GLU A 117 -20.89 1.43 6.54
C GLU A 117 -22.10 1.96 5.77
N ASP A 118 -23.15 1.16 5.65
CA ASP A 118 -24.39 1.54 4.97
C ASP A 118 -25.30 2.46 5.83
N LEU A 119 -24.94 2.70 7.10
CA LEU A 119 -25.69 3.61 7.98
C LEU A 119 -25.49 5.07 7.57
N PRO A 120 -26.54 5.90 7.61
CA PRO A 120 -26.39 7.35 7.52
C PRO A 120 -25.46 7.89 8.61
N GLU A 121 -24.61 8.85 8.29
CA GLU A 121 -23.57 9.39 9.19
C GLU A 121 -24.14 9.84 10.55
N TYR A 122 -25.33 10.45 10.56
CA TYR A 122 -25.97 10.91 11.80
C TYR A 122 -26.39 9.75 12.71
N ILE A 123 -26.84 8.61 12.15
CA ILE A 123 -27.17 7.39 12.90
C ILE A 123 -25.89 6.77 13.45
N TYR A 124 -24.86 6.64 12.60
CA TYR A 124 -23.57 6.11 13.01
C TYR A 124 -22.95 6.91 14.17
N LYS A 125 -23.00 8.24 14.11
CA LYS A 125 -22.52 9.11 15.19
C LYS A 125 -23.34 9.02 16.47
N ARG A 126 -24.64 8.73 16.37
CA ARG A 126 -25.53 8.61 17.52
C ARG A 126 -25.42 7.27 18.22
N GLU A 127 -25.32 6.18 17.46
CA GLU A 127 -25.41 4.81 17.99
C GLU A 127 -24.06 4.22 18.40
N TYR A 128 -22.97 4.73 17.85
CA TYR A 128 -21.63 4.24 18.13
C TYR A 128 -20.78 5.26 18.87
N THR A 129 -20.09 4.80 19.91
CA THR A 129 -19.13 5.60 20.67
C THR A 129 -17.93 6.00 19.83
N SER A 130 -17.13 6.97 20.30
CA SER A 130 -15.90 7.38 19.62
C SER A 130 -14.87 6.24 19.53
N GLU A 131 -14.88 5.33 20.49
CA GLU A 131 -13.97 4.18 20.53
C GLU A 131 -14.39 3.13 19.51
N GLU A 132 -15.67 2.76 19.46
CA GLU A 132 -16.21 1.84 18.47
C GLU A 132 -16.01 2.36 17.04
N ARG A 133 -16.21 3.66 16.80
CA ARG A 133 -15.95 4.25 15.48
C ARG A 133 -14.49 4.14 15.08
N LYS A 134 -13.54 4.37 15.99
CA LYS A 134 -12.11 4.18 15.73
C LYS A 134 -11.76 2.73 15.41
N GLU A 135 -12.41 1.79 16.10
CA GLU A 135 -12.23 0.36 15.81
C GLU A 135 -12.72 0.00 14.42
N HIS A 136 -13.92 0.47 14.02
CA HIS A 136 -14.47 0.25 12.69
C HIS A 136 -13.60 0.86 11.59
N GLU A 137 -13.17 2.12 11.76
CA GLU A 137 -12.25 2.80 10.83
C GLU A 137 -10.90 2.07 10.73
N GLY A 138 -10.39 1.59 11.87
CA GLY A 138 -9.16 0.81 11.95
C GLY A 138 -9.26 -0.52 11.21
N ALA A 139 -10.41 -1.22 11.35
CA ALA A 139 -10.69 -2.45 10.63
C ALA A 139 -10.76 -2.22 9.12
N ALA A 140 -11.49 -1.20 8.67
CA ALA A 140 -11.58 -0.82 7.26
C ALA A 140 -10.20 -0.48 6.67
N ALA A 141 -9.42 0.34 7.37
CA ALA A 141 -8.06 0.69 6.95
C ALA A 141 -7.12 -0.52 6.91
N LYS A 142 -7.29 -1.50 7.80
CA LYS A 142 -6.54 -2.77 7.76
C LYS A 142 -6.83 -3.51 6.46
N TRP A 143 -8.08 -3.66 6.08
CA TRP A 143 -8.49 -4.38 4.88
C TRP A 143 -8.09 -3.65 3.59
N ASP A 144 -8.13 -2.33 3.57
CA ASP A 144 -7.59 -1.53 2.47
C ASP A 144 -6.08 -1.79 2.26
N ARG A 145 -5.29 -1.90 3.34
CA ARG A 145 -3.88 -2.29 3.26
C ARG A 145 -3.71 -3.74 2.80
N MET A 146 -4.55 -4.65 3.28
CA MET A 146 -4.49 -6.07 2.88
C MET A 146 -4.84 -6.26 1.40
N ALA A 147 -5.74 -5.45 0.84
CA ALA A 147 -6.07 -5.46 -0.58
C ALA A 147 -4.85 -5.24 -1.48
N LEU A 148 -3.86 -4.47 -0.98
CA LEU A 148 -2.61 -4.19 -1.69
C LEU A 148 -1.54 -5.26 -1.44
N ASN A 149 -1.37 -5.63 -0.18
CA ASN A 149 -0.24 -6.43 0.27
C ASN A 149 -0.45 -7.92 0.03
N ALA A 150 -1.66 -8.43 0.28
CA ALA A 150 -1.94 -9.85 0.19
C ALA A 150 -1.74 -10.43 -1.23
N PRO A 151 -2.16 -9.78 -2.32
CA PRO A 151 -1.90 -10.30 -3.67
C PRO A 151 -0.40 -10.35 -4.00
N THR A 152 0.35 -9.32 -3.61
CA THR A 152 1.79 -9.22 -3.90
C THR A 152 2.60 -10.24 -3.13
N GLN A 153 2.44 -10.28 -1.81
CA GLN A 153 3.18 -11.20 -0.93
C GLN A 153 2.69 -12.64 -1.09
N GLY A 154 1.38 -12.83 -1.20
CA GLY A 154 0.77 -14.14 -1.31
C GLY A 154 1.09 -14.84 -2.62
N THR A 155 1.20 -14.12 -3.73
CA THR A 155 1.67 -14.69 -5.01
C THR A 155 3.10 -15.19 -4.89
N GLY A 156 4.00 -14.45 -4.25
CA GLY A 156 5.37 -14.90 -3.96
C GLY A 156 5.40 -16.19 -3.15
N ILE A 157 4.60 -16.27 -2.09
CA ILE A 157 4.47 -17.48 -1.25
C ILE A 157 3.90 -18.66 -2.07
N ALA A 158 2.91 -18.42 -2.92
CA ALA A 158 2.31 -19.46 -3.77
C ALA A 158 3.31 -20.04 -4.76
N ILE A 159 4.15 -19.20 -5.39
CA ILE A 159 5.24 -19.63 -6.27
C ILE A 159 6.25 -20.45 -5.50
N LEU A 160 6.67 -20.00 -4.31
CA LEU A 160 7.61 -20.73 -3.47
C LEU A 160 7.08 -22.12 -3.11
N LYS A 161 5.84 -22.22 -2.63
CA LYS A 161 5.20 -23.51 -2.29
C LYS A 161 5.14 -24.46 -3.48
N LEU A 162 4.77 -23.94 -4.66
CA LEU A 162 4.75 -24.73 -5.88
C LEU A 162 6.13 -25.25 -6.26
N SER A 163 7.16 -24.38 -6.20
CA SER A 163 8.54 -24.76 -6.47
C SER A 163 9.05 -25.84 -5.51
N MET A 164 8.76 -25.70 -4.22
CA MET A 164 9.11 -26.73 -3.21
C MET A 164 8.42 -28.06 -3.49
N THR A 165 7.14 -28.02 -3.87
CA THR A 165 6.37 -29.25 -4.21
C THR A 165 6.96 -29.95 -5.44
N LEU A 166 7.32 -29.19 -6.48
CA LEU A 166 7.95 -29.73 -7.69
C LEU A 166 9.34 -30.30 -7.40
N PHE A 167 10.14 -29.60 -6.59
CA PHE A 167 11.45 -30.07 -6.17
C PHE A 167 11.36 -31.36 -5.35
N PHE A 168 10.43 -31.44 -4.40
CA PHE A 168 10.20 -32.65 -3.63
C PHE A 168 9.79 -33.84 -4.53
N LYS A 169 8.85 -33.64 -5.45
CA LYS A 169 8.44 -34.65 -6.42
C LYS A 169 9.60 -35.14 -7.32
N TRP A 170 10.56 -34.25 -7.59
CA TRP A 170 11.77 -34.63 -8.35
C TRP A 170 12.74 -35.46 -7.51
N LEU A 171 12.90 -35.12 -6.20
CA LEU A 171 13.80 -35.85 -5.30
C LEU A 171 13.35 -37.27 -4.98
N VAL A 172 12.03 -37.55 -4.96
CA VAL A 172 11.48 -38.88 -4.57
C VAL A 172 11.15 -39.75 -5.77
N LYS A 173 11.56 -39.38 -6.97
CA LYS A 173 11.56 -40.20 -8.16
C LYS A 173 12.87 -41.00 -8.28
#